data_8ef926cbe5511fcbe09b862688509b1e
#
_entry.id   8ef926cbe5511fcbe09b862688509b1e
#
_cell.length_a   1.000
_cell.length_b   1.000
_cell.length_c   1.000
_cell.angle_alpha   90.00
_cell.angle_beta   90.00
_cell.angle_gamma   90.00
#
_symmetry.space_group_name_H-M   'P 1'
#
loop_
_entity.id
_entity.type
_entity.pdbx_description
1 polymer ?
#
loop_
_entity_poly.entity_id
_entity_poly.type
_entity_poly.pdbx_seq_one_letter_code
_entity_poly.pdbx_strand_id
1 'polypeptide(L)'
;MKKKLFFWGNIAVFTLCVALVIAASFYALSVRQLNVVYTPADSKESTADITNPFCGFYKINGYVLAEDKTARDADIWCQRSCKDTTYPLMLLEINLRNYADQDLSANALSQLNRIFKICEKKKKQIILRFLYDWDGKAKKTEPSDFYRIKNHIQQVSATVNAHADCIYILQGLFIGNNGEMNNTNYGDIDQMRQLAETLAKNISPSIYLAVRTPAQLRGILYSRTPMAGQSDEGSLASRLGLFNDGMLGSVYDLGTYDDTPLTSASEFNEQGTRSEELLFQNKLCQYVPNGGEVTIDNKYNNLDNAISDLSTMCVSYLNSDHDLAVLNKWKNSTYTGSGVFSGCSGYDYIRAHLGYRYFIKSSSLDFHAFMSDKASLYLTIENVGFAPAYRQFDTALILTNQETGESRRMKTEIDNRSIAGSDQSE
;
A
#
# COMPACT_ATOMS: atom_id res chain seq x y z
N MET A 1 -28.33 -41.15 -72.34
CA MET A 1 -28.07 -39.88 -71.66
C MET A 1 -29.07 -39.60 -70.54
N LYS A 2 -30.35 -39.68 -70.66
CA LYS A 2 -31.39 -39.37 -69.68
C LYS A 2 -31.24 -40.11 -68.31
N LYS A 3 -30.87 -41.44 -68.32
CA LYS A 3 -30.68 -42.18 -67.03
C LYS A 3 -29.45 -41.76 -66.22
N LYS A 4 -28.36 -41.31 -66.86
CA LYS A 4 -27.20 -40.77 -66.15
C LYS A 4 -27.49 -39.40 -65.47
N LEU A 5 -28.27 -38.57 -66.20
CA LEU A 5 -28.64 -37.26 -65.68
C LEU A 5 -29.55 -37.37 -64.39
N PHE A 6 -30.48 -38.35 -64.45
CA PHE A 6 -31.37 -38.62 -63.30
C PHE A 6 -30.61 -39.20 -62.13
N PHE A 7 -29.60 -40.01 -62.30
CA PHE A 7 -28.77 -40.60 -61.29
C PHE A 7 -27.91 -39.50 -60.57
N TRP A 8 -27.28 -38.64 -61.38
CA TRP A 8 -26.49 -37.51 -60.81
C TRP A 8 -27.36 -36.45 -60.14
N GLY A 9 -28.58 -36.22 -60.63
CA GLY A 9 -29.53 -35.33 -59.95
C GLY A 9 -29.96 -35.85 -58.56
N ASN A 10 -30.21 -37.16 -58.46
CA ASN A 10 -30.54 -37.76 -57.13
C ASN A 10 -29.38 -37.75 -56.18
N ILE A 11 -28.13 -37.93 -56.63
CA ILE A 11 -26.95 -37.81 -55.80
C ILE A 11 -26.79 -36.35 -55.26
N ALA A 12 -26.99 -35.38 -56.16
CA ALA A 12 -26.90 -33.96 -55.79
C ALA A 12 -27.97 -33.57 -54.77
N VAL A 13 -29.21 -34.04 -54.93
CA VAL A 13 -30.31 -33.82 -53.97
C VAL A 13 -30.02 -34.52 -52.65
N PHE A 14 -29.53 -35.75 -52.66
CA PHE A 14 -29.14 -36.46 -51.42
C PHE A 14 -28.01 -35.78 -50.71
N THR A 15 -26.97 -35.33 -51.42
CA THR A 15 -25.85 -34.58 -50.79
C THR A 15 -26.32 -33.26 -50.19
N LEU A 16 -27.24 -32.56 -50.86
CA LEU A 16 -27.84 -31.32 -50.35
C LEU A 16 -28.69 -31.59 -49.10
N CYS A 17 -29.49 -32.64 -49.08
CA CYS A 17 -30.27 -33.02 -47.90
C CYS A 17 -29.38 -33.40 -46.70
N VAL A 18 -28.32 -34.16 -46.96
CA VAL A 18 -27.34 -34.50 -45.90
C VAL A 18 -26.64 -33.24 -45.38
N ALA A 19 -26.24 -32.34 -46.27
CA ALA A 19 -25.65 -31.07 -45.86
C ALA A 19 -26.62 -30.18 -45.02
N LEU A 20 -27.90 -30.14 -45.41
CA LEU A 20 -28.93 -29.42 -44.66
C LEU A 20 -29.22 -30.07 -43.31
N VAL A 21 -29.24 -31.41 -43.22
CA VAL A 21 -29.42 -32.11 -41.93
C VAL A 21 -28.19 -31.88 -41.03
N ILE A 22 -26.99 -31.89 -41.58
CA ILE A 22 -25.78 -31.57 -40.82
C ILE A 22 -25.83 -30.12 -40.37
N ALA A 23 -26.17 -29.17 -41.24
CA ALA A 23 -26.29 -27.76 -40.89
C ALA A 23 -27.40 -27.52 -39.83
N ALA A 24 -28.55 -28.18 -39.95
CA ALA A 24 -29.63 -28.12 -38.98
C ALA A 24 -29.24 -28.76 -37.64
N SER A 25 -28.48 -29.85 -37.68
CA SER A 25 -27.96 -30.50 -36.46
C SER A 25 -26.91 -29.61 -35.75
N PHE A 26 -26.02 -28.99 -36.54
CA PHE A 26 -25.08 -27.99 -36.01
C PHE A 26 -25.81 -26.76 -35.46
N TYR A 27 -26.83 -26.28 -36.14
CA TYR A 27 -27.68 -25.19 -35.66
C TYR A 27 -28.44 -25.59 -34.38
N ALA A 28 -29.03 -26.76 -34.31
CA ALA A 28 -29.73 -27.28 -33.11
C ALA A 28 -28.79 -27.54 -31.96
N LEU A 29 -27.53 -27.92 -32.20
CA LEU A 29 -26.47 -28.05 -31.20
C LEU A 29 -25.93 -26.67 -30.77
N SER A 30 -25.86 -25.72 -31.69
CA SER A 30 -25.43 -24.35 -31.40
C SER A 30 -26.52 -23.55 -30.64
N VAL A 31 -27.80 -23.91 -30.84
CA VAL A 31 -28.96 -23.32 -30.14
C VAL A 31 -29.30 -24.08 -28.84
N ARG A 32 -28.51 -25.04 -28.38
CA ARG A 32 -28.46 -25.34 -26.95
C ARG A 32 -27.82 -24.12 -26.24
N GLN A 33 -28.55 -23.00 -26.31
CA GLN A 33 -28.36 -21.92 -25.33
C GLN A 33 -28.56 -22.56 -23.98
N LEU A 34 -27.46 -22.72 -23.26
CA LEU A 34 -27.54 -22.75 -21.83
C LEU A 34 -28.25 -21.43 -21.49
N ASN A 35 -29.52 -21.51 -21.09
CA ASN A 35 -30.24 -20.34 -20.54
C ASN A 35 -29.60 -20.01 -19.19
N VAL A 36 -28.38 -19.47 -19.24
CA VAL A 36 -27.71 -19.00 -18.03
C VAL A 36 -28.21 -17.58 -17.81
N VAL A 37 -29.04 -17.44 -16.81
CA VAL A 37 -29.44 -16.13 -16.31
C VAL A 37 -28.30 -15.64 -15.40
N TYR A 38 -27.55 -14.65 -15.88
CA TYR A 38 -26.55 -13.97 -15.04
C TYR A 38 -27.24 -12.86 -14.26
N THR A 39 -27.15 -12.93 -12.94
CA THR A 39 -27.61 -11.87 -12.04
C THR A 39 -26.39 -11.21 -11.43
N PRO A 40 -26.08 -9.95 -11.80
CA PRO A 40 -24.99 -9.21 -11.17
C PRO A 40 -25.23 -9.07 -9.66
N ALA A 41 -24.15 -9.10 -8.89
CA ALA A 41 -24.21 -8.71 -7.48
C ALA A 41 -24.53 -7.20 -7.36
N ASP A 42 -24.99 -6.78 -6.19
CA ASP A 42 -25.22 -5.36 -5.90
C ASP A 42 -23.92 -4.58 -6.07
N SER A 43 -23.97 -3.54 -6.90
CA SER A 43 -22.81 -2.72 -7.30
C SER A 43 -22.58 -1.53 -6.36
N LYS A 44 -22.80 -1.71 -5.06
CA LYS A 44 -22.60 -0.68 -4.05
C LYS A 44 -21.39 -0.98 -3.20
N GLU A 45 -20.70 0.08 -2.80
CA GLU A 45 -19.70 -0.01 -1.75
C GLU A 45 -20.33 -0.58 -0.47
N SER A 46 -19.61 -1.45 0.23
CA SER A 46 -20.04 -2.01 1.50
C SER A 46 -19.62 -1.14 2.68
N THR A 47 -20.46 -0.96 3.69
CA THR A 47 -20.09 -0.32 4.98
C THR A 47 -19.40 -1.28 5.95
N ALA A 48 -19.19 -2.54 5.56
CA ALA A 48 -18.51 -3.51 6.40
C ALA A 48 -17.10 -3.04 6.82
N ASP A 49 -16.72 -3.39 8.02
CA ASP A 49 -15.36 -3.16 8.53
C ASP A 49 -14.40 -4.14 7.83
N ILE A 50 -13.71 -3.65 6.80
CA ILE A 50 -12.78 -4.44 6.01
C ILE A 50 -11.36 -4.12 6.49
N THR A 51 -10.64 -5.16 6.90
CA THR A 51 -9.22 -5.05 7.24
C THR A 51 -8.38 -5.49 6.06
N ASN A 52 -7.87 -4.54 5.31
CA ASN A 52 -6.99 -4.78 4.18
C ASN A 52 -5.52 -4.91 4.62
N PRO A 53 -4.71 -5.74 3.97
CA PRO A 53 -3.28 -5.81 4.24
C PRO A 53 -2.55 -4.49 3.94
N PHE A 54 -1.58 -4.15 4.80
CA PHE A 54 -0.63 -3.06 4.61
C PHE A 54 -1.23 -1.65 4.50
N CYS A 55 -2.38 -1.43 5.11
CA CYS A 55 -3.01 -0.10 5.19
C CYS A 55 -3.90 0.04 6.41
N GLY A 56 -4.39 1.26 6.67
CA GLY A 56 -5.28 1.57 7.78
C GLY A 56 -4.59 2.21 8.98
N PHE A 57 -5.25 2.25 10.11
CA PHE A 57 -4.67 2.78 11.33
C PHE A 57 -3.62 1.83 11.92
N TYR A 58 -2.56 2.42 12.52
CA TYR A 58 -1.51 1.69 13.23
C TYR A 58 -1.30 2.21 14.65
N LYS A 59 -0.61 1.41 15.48
CA LYS A 59 -0.08 1.81 16.79
C LYS A 59 1.43 1.78 16.81
N ILE A 60 2.03 2.67 17.59
CA ILE A 60 3.48 2.70 17.80
C ILE A 60 3.86 1.76 18.94
N ASN A 61 4.93 1.01 18.74
CA ASN A 61 5.55 0.16 19.75
C ASN A 61 7.07 0.24 19.61
N GLY A 62 7.73 0.63 20.68
CA GLY A 62 9.18 0.80 20.73
C GLY A 62 9.89 -0.32 21.48
N TYR A 63 11.08 -0.72 20.97
CA TYR A 63 11.98 -1.66 21.66
C TYR A 63 13.43 -1.17 21.59
N VAL A 64 14.12 -1.19 22.74
CA VAL A 64 15.55 -0.87 22.81
C VAL A 64 16.34 -2.18 22.76
N LEU A 65 17.24 -2.31 21.79
CA LEU A 65 18.20 -3.42 21.75
C LEU A 65 19.27 -3.20 22.83
N ALA A 66 19.62 -4.23 23.59
CA ALA A 66 20.60 -4.12 24.67
C ALA A 66 21.26 -5.48 24.98
N GLU A 67 22.53 -5.45 25.46
CA GLU A 67 23.28 -6.65 25.80
C GLU A 67 22.74 -7.39 27.02
N ASP A 68 22.16 -6.68 27.95
CA ASP A 68 21.54 -7.24 29.16
C ASP A 68 20.16 -7.84 28.94
N LYS A 69 19.60 -7.68 27.72
CA LYS A 69 18.32 -8.29 27.31
C LYS A 69 18.52 -9.62 26.57
N THR A 70 17.53 -10.47 26.70
CA THR A 70 17.52 -11.83 26.11
C THR A 70 16.35 -11.98 25.12
N ALA A 71 16.31 -13.09 24.41
CA ALA A 71 15.16 -13.46 23.59
C ALA A 71 13.86 -13.54 24.41
N ARG A 72 13.94 -13.88 25.72
CA ARG A 72 12.78 -13.89 26.62
C ARG A 72 12.23 -12.51 26.87
N ASP A 73 13.07 -11.50 26.97
CA ASP A 73 12.64 -10.10 27.12
C ASP A 73 11.90 -9.63 25.86
N ALA A 74 12.38 -10.01 24.68
CA ALA A 74 11.67 -9.80 23.42
C ALA A 74 10.31 -10.52 23.40
N ASP A 75 10.23 -11.76 23.90
CA ASP A 75 8.96 -12.50 24.01
C ASP A 75 7.95 -11.78 24.91
N ILE A 76 8.38 -11.31 26.09
CA ILE A 76 7.53 -10.60 27.05
C ILE A 76 7.04 -9.28 26.44
N TRP A 77 7.92 -8.56 25.77
CA TRP A 77 7.55 -7.32 25.08
C TRP A 77 6.51 -7.58 23.96
N CYS A 78 6.75 -8.59 23.10
CA CYS A 78 5.81 -8.94 22.04
C CYS A 78 4.44 -9.42 22.56
N GLN A 79 4.40 -10.10 23.72
CA GLN A 79 3.12 -10.51 24.32
C GLN A 79 2.25 -9.30 24.67
N ARG A 80 2.85 -8.15 25.00
CA ARG A 80 2.15 -6.89 25.29
C ARG A 80 1.83 -6.13 24.01
N SER A 81 2.83 -5.89 23.19
CA SER A 81 2.73 -5.04 21.98
C SER A 81 1.91 -5.67 20.85
N CYS A 82 1.89 -7.00 20.72
CA CYS A 82 1.09 -7.69 19.70
C CYS A 82 -0.27 -8.21 20.23
N LYS A 83 -0.68 -7.80 21.45
CA LYS A 83 -1.94 -8.25 22.05
C LYS A 83 -3.16 -7.63 21.37
N ASP A 84 -3.06 -6.37 21.01
CA ASP A 84 -4.13 -5.65 20.33
C ASP A 84 -4.28 -6.18 18.89
N THR A 85 -5.44 -6.70 18.56
CA THR A 85 -5.77 -7.22 17.23
C THR A 85 -6.63 -6.27 16.41
N THR A 86 -7.02 -5.13 16.98
CA THR A 86 -7.85 -4.11 16.30
C THR A 86 -7.15 -3.58 15.05
N TYR A 87 -5.83 -3.36 15.16
CA TYR A 87 -5.01 -2.90 14.05
C TYR A 87 -3.93 -3.94 13.74
N PRO A 88 -3.98 -4.59 12.57
CA PRO A 88 -2.91 -5.51 12.16
C PRO A 88 -1.61 -4.77 11.85
N LEU A 89 -1.69 -3.52 11.40
CA LEU A 89 -0.53 -2.67 11.11
C LEU A 89 0.04 -2.07 12.39
N MET A 90 1.38 -2.05 12.51
CA MET A 90 2.11 -1.56 13.68
C MET A 90 3.37 -0.82 13.25
N LEU A 91 3.58 0.40 13.75
CA LEU A 91 4.90 1.02 13.69
C LEU A 91 5.76 0.41 14.79
N LEU A 92 6.83 -0.26 14.37
CA LEU A 92 7.83 -0.86 15.23
C LEU A 92 9.10 0.00 15.21
N GLU A 93 9.34 0.69 16.30
CA GLU A 93 10.57 1.47 16.53
C GLU A 93 11.61 0.62 17.24
N ILE A 94 12.74 0.41 16.60
CA ILE A 94 13.90 -0.29 17.17
C ILE A 94 14.99 0.72 17.51
N ASN A 95 15.18 0.94 18.80
CA ASN A 95 16.15 1.90 19.28
C ASN A 95 17.52 1.24 19.49
N LEU A 96 18.53 1.79 18.80
CA LEU A 96 19.91 1.32 18.74
C LEU A 96 20.85 2.13 19.66
N ARG A 97 20.34 2.96 20.58
CA ARG A 97 21.14 3.90 21.38
C ARG A 97 22.33 3.26 22.11
N ASN A 98 22.19 1.99 22.52
CA ASN A 98 23.25 1.28 23.23
C ASN A 98 24.39 0.82 22.30
N TYR A 99 24.24 1.02 21.02
CA TYR A 99 25.21 0.62 19.98
C TYR A 99 25.72 1.82 19.17
N ALA A 100 25.49 3.06 19.63
CA ALA A 100 25.91 4.25 18.92
C ALA A 100 27.44 4.26 18.61
N ASP A 101 28.25 3.71 19.54
CA ASP A 101 29.71 3.69 19.42
C ASP A 101 30.28 2.30 19.07
N GLN A 102 29.44 1.29 18.81
CA GLN A 102 29.87 -0.08 18.56
C GLN A 102 28.95 -0.80 17.55
N ASP A 103 29.40 -1.93 17.05
CA ASP A 103 28.61 -2.79 16.19
C ASP A 103 27.48 -3.47 16.94
N LEU A 104 26.39 -3.81 16.24
CA LEU A 104 25.34 -4.64 16.81
C LEU A 104 25.88 -6.04 17.10
N SER A 105 25.63 -6.51 18.32
CA SER A 105 26.04 -7.84 18.72
C SER A 105 25.13 -8.94 18.14
N ALA A 106 25.61 -10.17 18.16
CA ALA A 106 24.81 -11.34 17.81
C ALA A 106 23.56 -11.46 18.71
N ASN A 107 23.66 -11.05 19.99
CA ASN A 107 22.53 -11.02 20.90
C ASN A 107 21.48 -9.97 20.49
N ALA A 108 21.88 -8.78 20.11
CA ALA A 108 20.99 -7.74 19.60
C ALA A 108 20.23 -8.21 18.34
N LEU A 109 20.94 -8.79 17.37
CA LEU A 109 20.33 -9.35 16.16
C LEU A 109 19.39 -10.52 16.46
N SER A 110 19.71 -11.33 17.47
CA SER A 110 18.82 -12.40 17.94
C SER A 110 17.52 -11.88 18.55
N GLN A 111 17.58 -10.79 19.36
CA GLN A 111 16.40 -10.12 19.88
C GLN A 111 15.52 -9.58 18.73
N LEU A 112 16.12 -8.91 17.75
CA LEU A 112 15.42 -8.38 16.58
C LEU A 112 14.70 -9.50 15.79
N ASN A 113 15.43 -10.57 15.48
CA ASN A 113 14.88 -11.74 14.78
C ASN A 113 13.72 -12.38 15.56
N ARG A 114 13.83 -12.43 16.89
CA ARG A 114 12.76 -12.96 17.75
C ARG A 114 11.49 -12.12 17.69
N ILE A 115 11.63 -10.79 17.70
CA ILE A 115 10.52 -9.85 17.58
C ILE A 115 9.79 -10.10 16.25
N PHE A 116 10.51 -10.12 15.14
CA PHE A 116 9.88 -10.32 13.82
C PHE A 116 9.16 -11.67 13.72
N LYS A 117 9.76 -12.77 14.17
CA LYS A 117 9.13 -14.09 14.21
C LYS A 117 7.80 -14.11 14.97
N ILE A 118 7.71 -13.34 16.06
CA ILE A 118 6.46 -13.27 16.83
C ILE A 118 5.44 -12.41 16.12
N CYS A 119 5.86 -11.29 15.52
CA CYS A 119 4.98 -10.43 14.71
C CYS A 119 4.37 -11.22 13.55
N GLU A 120 5.15 -12.00 12.82
CA GLU A 120 4.66 -12.89 11.77
C GLU A 120 3.64 -13.91 12.30
N LYS A 121 3.98 -14.61 13.39
CA LYS A 121 3.08 -15.57 14.04
C LYS A 121 1.77 -14.94 14.47
N LYS A 122 1.80 -13.66 14.85
CA LYS A 122 0.63 -12.85 15.26
C LYS A 122 -0.03 -12.16 14.08
N LYS A 123 0.42 -12.38 12.85
CA LYS A 123 -0.06 -11.74 11.62
C LYS A 123 -0.01 -10.21 11.68
N LYS A 124 0.96 -9.66 12.41
CA LYS A 124 1.23 -8.22 12.41
C LYS A 124 1.97 -7.84 11.13
N GLN A 125 1.63 -6.69 10.61
CA GLN A 125 2.28 -6.03 9.49
C GLN A 125 3.06 -4.84 10.03
N ILE A 126 4.30 -4.67 9.61
CA ILE A 126 5.25 -3.80 10.26
C ILE A 126 5.59 -2.60 9.38
N ILE A 127 5.36 -1.40 9.89
CA ILE A 127 6.09 -0.20 9.52
C ILE A 127 7.32 -0.21 10.40
N LEU A 128 8.52 -0.30 9.84
CA LEU A 128 9.76 -0.45 10.60
C LEU A 128 10.50 0.87 10.65
N ARG A 129 10.97 1.26 11.83
CA ARG A 129 11.80 2.45 12.01
C ARG A 129 12.97 2.13 12.95
N PHE A 130 14.19 2.34 12.50
CA PHE A 130 15.38 2.29 13.35
C PHE A 130 15.79 3.70 13.75
N LEU A 131 16.25 3.86 14.97
CA LEU A 131 16.60 5.17 15.53
C LEU A 131 17.59 5.03 16.70
N TYR A 132 18.14 6.17 17.17
CA TYR A 132 19.00 6.23 18.34
C TYR A 132 18.42 7.11 19.45
N ASP A 133 17.31 7.80 19.20
CA ASP A 133 16.75 8.80 20.10
C ASP A 133 15.25 8.70 20.26
N TRP A 134 14.77 8.85 21.52
CA TRP A 134 13.37 9.06 21.87
C TRP A 134 13.17 10.29 22.75
N ASP A 135 14.27 11.04 23.02
CA ASP A 135 14.27 12.09 24.05
C ASP A 135 14.42 13.50 23.43
N GLY A 136 14.33 13.60 22.09
CA GLY A 136 14.54 14.87 21.36
C GLY A 136 16.01 15.33 21.34
N LYS A 137 16.95 14.40 21.45
CA LYS A 137 18.39 14.67 21.59
C LYS A 137 19.24 13.93 20.55
N ALA A 138 18.70 13.69 19.35
CA ALA A 138 19.36 12.87 18.32
C ALA A 138 20.80 13.31 18.07
N LYS A 139 21.08 14.60 18.00
CA LYS A 139 22.47 15.12 17.84
C LYS A 139 23.46 14.64 18.92
N LYS A 140 22.99 14.14 20.06
CA LYS A 140 23.83 13.61 21.14
C LYS A 140 23.83 12.08 21.20
N THR A 141 22.79 11.45 20.69
CA THR A 141 22.56 10.01 20.81
C THR A 141 22.86 9.24 19.53
N GLU A 142 22.92 9.93 18.40
CA GLU A 142 23.39 9.34 17.13
C GLU A 142 24.86 8.95 17.21
N PRO A 143 25.30 7.94 16.45
CA PRO A 143 26.72 7.67 16.28
C PRO A 143 27.51 8.92 15.91
N SER A 144 28.69 9.11 16.48
CA SER A 144 29.60 10.19 16.11
C SER A 144 30.25 9.94 14.73
N ASP A 145 30.30 8.67 14.30
CA ASP A 145 30.82 8.24 13.01
C ASP A 145 29.66 7.90 12.06
N PHE A 146 29.57 8.63 10.95
CA PHE A 146 28.58 8.41 9.89
C PHE A 146 28.60 6.97 9.34
N TYR A 147 29.77 6.38 9.20
CA TYR A 147 29.92 5.01 8.71
C TYR A 147 29.35 3.97 9.67
N ARG A 148 29.24 4.28 10.94
CA ARG A 148 28.59 3.42 11.94
C ARG A 148 27.11 3.19 11.59
N ILE A 149 26.40 4.24 11.16
CA ILE A 149 25.02 4.12 10.74
C ILE A 149 24.88 3.20 9.52
N LYS A 150 25.78 3.37 8.51
CA LYS A 150 25.80 2.49 7.33
C LYS A 150 26.10 1.04 7.70
N ASN A 151 26.97 0.82 8.66
CA ASN A 151 27.28 -0.51 9.17
C ASN A 151 26.09 -1.15 9.89
N HIS A 152 25.36 -0.39 10.73
CA HIS A 152 24.13 -0.89 11.36
C HIS A 152 23.05 -1.27 10.34
N ILE A 153 22.87 -0.49 9.27
CA ILE A 153 21.98 -0.84 8.16
C ILE A 153 22.38 -2.20 7.56
N GLN A 154 23.67 -2.43 7.32
CA GLN A 154 24.16 -3.70 6.79
C GLN A 154 23.95 -4.86 7.78
N GLN A 155 24.21 -4.63 9.07
CA GLN A 155 24.07 -5.66 10.11
C GLN A 155 22.63 -6.12 10.30
N VAL A 156 21.64 -5.21 10.26
CA VAL A 156 20.22 -5.58 10.41
C VAL A 156 19.63 -6.21 9.15
N SER A 157 20.24 -5.99 7.98
CA SER A 157 19.65 -6.31 6.68
C SER A 157 19.28 -7.79 6.52
N ALA A 158 20.16 -8.70 6.93
CA ALA A 158 19.88 -10.15 6.83
C ALA A 158 18.64 -10.54 7.65
N THR A 159 18.50 -10.00 8.85
CA THR A 159 17.34 -10.24 9.71
C THR A 159 16.08 -9.61 9.15
N VAL A 160 16.14 -8.36 8.68
CA VAL A 160 15.00 -7.66 8.05
C VAL A 160 14.53 -8.42 6.80
N ASN A 161 15.46 -8.83 5.94
CA ASN A 161 15.14 -9.51 4.69
C ASN A 161 14.53 -10.91 4.91
N ALA A 162 14.94 -11.62 5.98
CA ALA A 162 14.34 -12.89 6.34
C ALA A 162 12.85 -12.79 6.73
N HIS A 163 12.36 -11.59 7.04
CA HIS A 163 11.00 -11.30 7.47
C HIS A 163 10.29 -10.27 6.55
N ALA A 164 10.74 -10.16 5.30
CA ALA A 164 10.24 -9.15 4.34
C ALA A 164 8.73 -9.25 4.09
N ASP A 165 8.14 -10.44 4.23
CA ASP A 165 6.70 -10.65 3.99
C ASP A 165 5.81 -9.91 4.98
N CYS A 166 6.26 -9.71 6.22
CA CYS A 166 5.51 -8.95 7.22
C CYS A 166 5.94 -7.49 7.35
N ILE A 167 7.07 -7.08 6.75
CA ILE A 167 7.57 -5.71 6.80
C ILE A 167 7.12 -4.96 5.55
N TYR A 168 6.28 -3.94 5.73
CA TYR A 168 5.70 -3.16 4.65
C TYR A 168 6.66 -2.09 4.14
N ILE A 169 7.13 -1.24 5.05
CA ILE A 169 7.92 -0.07 4.75
C ILE A 169 8.93 0.19 5.88
N LEU A 170 10.13 0.62 5.52
CA LEU A 170 11.13 1.11 6.45
C LEU A 170 11.15 2.63 6.36
N GLN A 171 10.80 3.29 7.46
CA GLN A 171 10.75 4.74 7.56
C GLN A 171 12.04 5.32 8.12
N GLY A 172 12.40 6.50 7.61
CA GLY A 172 13.59 7.24 8.04
C GLY A 172 14.88 6.59 7.56
N LEU A 173 15.99 7.22 7.93
CA LEU A 173 17.34 6.82 7.52
C LEU A 173 18.21 6.50 8.74
N PHE A 174 17.61 6.03 9.84
CA PHE A 174 18.23 5.80 11.15
C PHE A 174 18.64 7.09 11.87
N ILE A 175 18.22 8.26 11.39
CA ILE A 175 18.66 9.57 11.90
C ILE A 175 17.50 10.43 12.38
N GLY A 176 17.82 11.38 13.24
CA GLY A 176 16.90 12.38 13.77
C GLY A 176 16.17 11.96 15.05
N ASN A 177 15.53 12.93 15.67
CA ASN A 177 14.64 12.70 16.80
C ASN A 177 13.58 11.70 16.39
N ASN A 178 13.32 10.70 17.22
CA ASN A 178 12.35 9.62 16.96
C ASN A 178 12.55 8.89 15.60
N GLY A 179 13.73 9.06 14.95
CA GLY A 179 13.96 8.54 13.61
C GLY A 179 13.28 9.32 12.48
N GLU A 180 12.79 10.53 12.76
CA GLU A 180 12.03 11.37 11.83
C GLU A 180 12.90 12.30 10.98
N MET A 181 14.21 12.07 10.92
CA MET A 181 15.17 12.78 10.08
C MET A 181 15.33 14.28 10.40
N ASN A 182 14.76 14.74 11.52
CA ASN A 182 14.91 16.11 12.01
C ASN A 182 15.96 16.19 13.12
N ASN A 183 16.52 17.40 13.38
CA ASN A 183 17.47 17.64 14.45
C ASN A 183 18.62 16.60 14.54
N THR A 184 19.18 16.22 13.41
CA THR A 184 20.25 15.24 13.22
C THR A 184 21.61 15.89 12.98
N ASN A 185 22.70 15.14 13.20
CA ASN A 185 24.04 15.50 12.75
C ASN A 185 24.23 15.24 11.23
N TYR A 186 23.36 14.48 10.61
CA TYR A 186 23.47 13.94 9.25
C TYR A 186 22.36 14.42 8.34
N GLY A 187 21.96 15.71 8.54
CA GLY A 187 20.92 16.38 7.75
C GLY A 187 21.35 16.86 6.37
N ASP A 188 22.61 16.72 6.02
CA ASP A 188 23.11 17.02 4.68
C ASP A 188 22.51 16.05 3.65
N ILE A 189 22.08 16.59 2.48
CA ILE A 189 21.33 15.81 1.50
C ILE A 189 22.15 14.69 0.85
N ASP A 190 23.48 14.88 0.72
CA ASP A 190 24.35 13.84 0.19
C ASP A 190 24.59 12.72 1.19
N GLN A 191 24.61 13.03 2.49
CA GLN A 191 24.62 12.03 3.55
C GLN A 191 23.32 11.24 3.58
N MET A 192 22.16 11.92 3.51
CA MET A 192 20.84 11.26 3.42
C MET A 192 20.76 10.36 2.19
N ARG A 193 21.26 10.81 1.03
CA ARG A 193 21.32 9.99 -0.19
C ARG A 193 22.16 8.73 0.02
N GLN A 194 23.33 8.84 0.61
CA GLN A 194 24.19 7.69 0.90
C GLN A 194 23.52 6.67 1.83
N LEU A 195 22.77 7.13 2.84
CA LEU A 195 22.01 6.23 3.72
C LEU A 195 20.87 5.54 2.97
N ALA A 196 20.11 6.28 2.17
CA ALA A 196 19.03 5.75 1.35
C ALA A 196 19.53 4.71 0.32
N GLU A 197 20.66 4.98 -0.35
CA GLU A 197 21.31 4.04 -1.26
C GLU A 197 21.82 2.78 -0.52
N THR A 198 22.36 2.96 0.70
CA THR A 198 22.79 1.84 1.54
C THR A 198 21.60 0.97 1.91
N LEU A 199 20.46 1.56 2.27
CA LEU A 199 19.20 0.82 2.51
C LEU A 199 18.74 0.12 1.23
N ALA A 200 18.66 0.83 0.10
CA ALA A 200 18.21 0.26 -1.17
C ALA A 200 19.06 -0.94 -1.62
N LYS A 201 20.35 -0.91 -1.36
CA LYS A 201 21.29 -1.99 -1.71
C LYS A 201 21.17 -3.22 -0.82
N ASN A 202 20.84 -3.05 0.47
CA ASN A 202 20.93 -4.11 1.46
C ASN A 202 19.55 -4.67 1.88
N ILE A 203 18.48 -3.89 1.75
CA ILE A 203 17.12 -4.28 2.14
C ILE A 203 16.35 -4.84 0.94
N SER A 204 15.59 -5.90 1.16
CA SER A 204 14.77 -6.56 0.13
C SER A 204 13.96 -5.55 -0.71
N PRO A 205 13.93 -5.67 -2.03
CA PRO A 205 13.16 -4.79 -2.90
C PRO A 205 11.64 -4.84 -2.64
N SER A 206 11.13 -5.87 -1.99
CA SER A 206 9.73 -5.97 -1.59
C SER A 206 9.35 -5.06 -0.41
N ILE A 207 10.34 -4.48 0.30
CA ILE A 207 10.11 -3.54 1.40
C ILE A 207 10.25 -2.13 0.85
N TYR A 208 9.21 -1.30 0.97
CA TYR A 208 9.30 0.11 0.63
C TYR A 208 10.22 0.87 1.59
N LEU A 209 10.77 1.98 1.15
CA LEU A 209 11.54 2.91 1.97
C LEU A 209 10.76 4.22 2.04
N ALA A 210 10.93 5.00 3.12
CA ALA A 210 10.27 6.31 3.20
C ALA A 210 11.14 7.35 3.88
N VAL A 211 11.02 8.58 3.39
CA VAL A 211 11.63 9.79 3.97
C VAL A 211 10.54 10.79 4.36
N ARG A 212 10.91 11.75 5.20
CA ARG A 212 9.97 12.61 5.91
C ARG A 212 9.25 13.61 5.00
N THR A 213 9.92 14.18 4.01
CA THR A 213 9.37 15.25 3.18
C THR A 213 9.59 15.02 1.69
N PRO A 214 8.72 15.58 0.82
CA PRO A 214 8.93 15.58 -0.63
C PRO A 214 10.27 16.23 -1.04
N ALA A 215 10.69 17.28 -0.35
CA ALA A 215 11.96 17.96 -0.56
C ALA A 215 13.16 17.02 -0.33
N GLN A 216 13.16 16.27 0.78
CA GLN A 216 14.19 15.25 1.03
C GLN A 216 14.19 14.17 -0.05
N LEU A 217 13.01 13.69 -0.48
CA LEU A 217 12.89 12.70 -1.55
C LEU A 217 13.50 13.22 -2.86
N ARG A 218 13.14 14.44 -3.29
CA ARG A 218 13.71 15.07 -4.48
C ARG A 218 15.22 15.21 -4.40
N GLY A 219 15.72 15.69 -3.25
CA GLY A 219 17.15 15.84 -3.02
C GLY A 219 17.89 14.50 -3.05
N ILE A 220 17.37 13.45 -2.43
CA ILE A 220 17.96 12.11 -2.42
C ILE A 220 17.97 11.50 -3.82
N LEU A 221 16.87 11.61 -4.57
CA LEU A 221 16.78 11.08 -5.94
C LEU A 221 17.42 11.96 -7.00
N TYR A 222 17.80 13.19 -6.63
CA TYR A 222 18.29 14.20 -7.55
C TYR A 222 17.33 14.41 -8.73
N SER A 223 16.03 14.46 -8.42
CA SER A 223 14.97 14.55 -9.42
C SER A 223 13.79 15.38 -8.91
N ARG A 224 13.28 16.28 -9.74
CA ARG A 224 12.05 17.06 -9.49
C ARG A 224 10.80 16.35 -9.99
N THR A 225 10.97 15.38 -10.85
CA THR A 225 9.87 14.65 -11.46
C THR A 225 9.52 13.46 -10.58
N PRO A 226 8.29 13.35 -10.10
CA PRO A 226 7.85 12.16 -9.39
C PRO A 226 7.85 10.95 -10.33
N MET A 227 7.91 9.76 -9.76
CA MET A 227 7.78 8.52 -10.52
C MET A 227 6.46 8.53 -11.31
N ALA A 228 6.52 8.11 -12.57
CA ALA A 228 5.39 8.18 -13.50
C ALA A 228 4.83 6.80 -13.91
N GLY A 229 5.26 5.73 -13.24
CA GLY A 229 4.80 4.35 -13.54
C GLY A 229 5.29 3.35 -12.51
N GLN A 230 4.59 2.23 -12.42
CA GLN A 230 5.00 1.12 -11.57
C GLN A 230 6.30 0.51 -12.11
N SER A 231 7.24 0.19 -11.22
CA SER A 231 8.50 -0.48 -11.56
C SER A 231 8.82 -1.54 -10.53
N ASP A 232 9.13 -2.73 -10.98
CA ASP A 232 9.55 -3.86 -10.14
C ASP A 232 11.10 -3.99 -10.09
N GLU A 233 11.84 -3.01 -10.61
CA GLU A 233 13.31 -3.04 -10.65
C GLU A 233 13.98 -3.01 -9.27
N GLY A 234 13.23 -2.64 -8.21
CA GLY A 234 13.73 -2.56 -6.84
C GLY A 234 14.78 -1.46 -6.63
N SER A 235 14.91 -0.53 -7.58
CA SER A 235 15.77 0.65 -7.46
C SER A 235 15.29 1.55 -6.33
N LEU A 236 16.16 2.43 -5.83
CA LEU A 236 15.76 3.40 -4.81
C LEU A 236 14.55 4.24 -5.27
N ALA A 237 14.56 4.72 -6.52
CA ALA A 237 13.50 5.54 -7.08
C ALA A 237 12.15 4.81 -7.18
N SER A 238 12.15 3.48 -7.41
CA SER A 238 10.92 2.70 -7.57
C SER A 238 10.22 2.36 -6.26
N ARG A 239 10.84 2.61 -5.10
CA ARG A 239 10.32 2.22 -3.79
C ARG A 239 10.49 3.24 -2.67
N LEU A 240 10.99 4.45 -2.98
CA LEU A 240 11.13 5.53 -2.00
C LEU A 240 9.83 6.32 -1.91
N GLY A 241 9.07 6.08 -0.85
CA GLY A 241 7.86 6.79 -0.50
C GLY A 241 8.07 7.86 0.58
N LEU A 242 6.97 8.22 1.21
CA LEU A 242 6.94 9.30 2.19
C LEU A 242 6.33 8.86 3.52
N PHE A 243 6.68 9.57 4.58
CA PHE A 243 5.92 9.58 5.82
C PHE A 243 5.90 11.00 6.40
N ASN A 244 4.75 11.44 6.92
CA ASN A 244 4.59 12.80 7.44
C ASN A 244 4.04 12.76 8.86
N ASP A 245 4.92 12.88 9.86
CA ASP A 245 4.54 12.90 11.28
C ASP A 245 4.13 14.31 11.76
N GLY A 246 3.85 15.24 10.86
CA GLY A 246 3.26 16.56 11.07
C GLY A 246 2.04 16.81 10.18
N MET A 247 1.42 15.76 9.67
CA MET A 247 0.35 15.81 8.68
C MET A 247 -0.86 16.61 9.17
N LEU A 248 -1.35 17.52 8.33
CA LEU A 248 -2.49 18.40 8.62
C LEU A 248 -2.31 19.29 9.87
N GLY A 249 -1.08 19.41 10.41
CA GLY A 249 -0.81 20.12 11.64
C GLY A 249 -0.76 21.64 11.49
N SER A 250 -0.56 22.15 10.29
CA SER A 250 -0.55 23.59 9.96
C SER A 250 -0.56 23.78 8.44
N VAL A 251 -0.47 25.04 7.99
CA VAL A 251 -0.24 25.32 6.54
C VAL A 251 1.04 24.67 6.02
N TYR A 252 2.03 24.51 6.89
CA TYR A 252 3.35 23.95 6.57
C TYR A 252 3.53 22.48 6.94
N ASP A 253 2.53 21.84 7.53
CA ASP A 253 2.62 20.49 8.09
C ASP A 253 3.92 20.30 8.91
N LEU A 254 4.13 21.20 9.86
CA LEU A 254 5.29 21.25 10.75
C LEU A 254 6.66 21.18 10.02
N GLY A 255 6.81 21.92 8.93
CA GLY A 255 8.06 22.04 8.18
C GLY A 255 8.17 21.04 7.01
N THR A 256 7.06 20.50 6.55
CA THR A 256 6.99 19.73 5.30
C THR A 256 6.89 20.65 4.08
N TYR A 257 6.25 21.80 4.21
CA TYR A 257 6.00 22.82 3.18
C TYR A 257 6.58 24.18 3.56
N ASP A 258 6.68 25.11 2.59
CA ASP A 258 7.14 26.48 2.76
C ASP A 258 6.12 27.45 2.12
N ASP A 259 6.36 28.76 2.29
CA ASP A 259 5.61 29.83 1.62
C ASP A 259 6.14 30.14 0.21
N THR A 260 7.35 29.70 -0.10
CA THR A 260 8.07 30.06 -1.32
C THR A 260 7.75 29.04 -2.43
N PRO A 261 7.19 29.48 -3.57
CA PRO A 261 7.00 28.59 -4.71
C PRO A 261 8.33 28.09 -5.28
N LEU A 262 8.35 26.84 -5.71
CA LEU A 262 9.50 26.27 -6.41
C LEU A 262 9.67 26.89 -7.79
N THR A 263 10.93 27.15 -8.16
CA THR A 263 11.32 27.67 -9.47
C THR A 263 12.29 26.73 -10.17
N SER A 264 12.65 27.02 -11.42
CA SER A 264 13.71 26.25 -12.11
C SER A 264 15.10 26.41 -11.46
N ALA A 265 15.29 27.46 -10.66
CA ALA A 265 16.54 27.74 -9.96
C ALA A 265 16.60 27.14 -8.53
N SER A 266 15.46 26.70 -7.98
CA SER A 266 15.41 26.07 -6.65
C SER A 266 16.30 24.84 -6.57
N GLU A 267 16.91 24.56 -5.42
CA GLU A 267 17.62 23.30 -5.18
C GLU A 267 16.61 22.13 -5.13
N PHE A 268 17.08 20.88 -5.34
CA PHE A 268 16.19 19.72 -5.32
C PHE A 268 15.55 19.48 -3.96
N ASN A 269 16.25 19.82 -2.89
CA ASN A 269 15.82 19.66 -1.50
C ASN A 269 15.16 20.89 -0.90
N GLU A 270 14.85 21.93 -1.70
CA GLU A 270 14.01 23.03 -1.24
C GLU A 270 12.55 22.61 -1.15
N GLN A 271 11.86 23.12 -0.15
CA GLN A 271 10.43 22.91 0.07
C GLN A 271 9.63 23.85 -0.81
N GLY A 272 8.58 23.34 -1.42
CA GLY A 272 7.58 24.15 -2.13
C GLY A 272 6.41 24.53 -1.25
N THR A 273 5.50 25.29 -1.85
CA THR A 273 4.22 25.62 -1.21
C THR A 273 3.38 24.36 -0.97
N ARG A 274 2.44 24.42 -0.01
CA ARG A 274 1.52 23.30 0.26
C ARG A 274 0.87 22.77 -1.01
N SER A 275 0.37 23.64 -1.89
CA SER A 275 -0.31 23.21 -3.12
C SER A 275 0.62 22.51 -4.11
N GLU A 276 1.86 22.96 -4.25
CA GLU A 276 2.86 22.30 -5.11
C GLU A 276 3.24 20.93 -4.56
N GLU A 277 3.46 20.85 -3.26
CA GLU A 277 3.87 19.60 -2.60
C GLU A 277 2.72 18.58 -2.53
N LEU A 278 1.48 19.00 -2.36
CA LEU A 278 0.31 18.13 -2.48
C LEU A 278 0.19 17.56 -3.91
N LEU A 279 0.37 18.39 -4.94
CA LEU A 279 0.36 17.92 -6.33
C LEU A 279 1.52 16.96 -6.62
N PHE A 280 2.70 17.20 -6.07
CA PHE A 280 3.85 16.31 -6.19
C PHE A 280 3.54 14.96 -5.54
N GLN A 281 3.01 14.96 -4.31
CA GLN A 281 2.63 13.75 -3.59
C GLN A 281 1.53 12.98 -4.32
N ASN A 282 0.51 13.68 -4.86
CA ASN A 282 -0.55 13.04 -5.63
C ASN A 282 -0.02 12.19 -6.78
N LYS A 283 0.95 12.71 -7.54
CA LYS A 283 1.58 11.97 -8.65
C LYS A 283 2.51 10.85 -8.18
N LEU A 284 3.32 11.10 -7.17
CA LEU A 284 4.29 10.15 -6.63
C LEU A 284 3.59 8.96 -5.98
N CYS A 285 2.62 9.26 -5.12
CA CYS A 285 2.01 8.27 -4.24
C CYS A 285 0.93 7.41 -4.93
N GLN A 286 0.81 7.49 -6.26
CA GLN A 286 0.19 6.43 -7.06
C GLN A 286 1.04 5.15 -7.10
N TYR A 287 2.35 5.24 -6.80
CA TYR A 287 3.31 4.16 -7.02
C TYR A 287 4.08 3.76 -5.77
N VAL A 288 4.17 4.65 -4.77
CA VAL A 288 4.87 4.42 -3.52
C VAL A 288 4.05 4.88 -2.32
N PRO A 289 4.15 4.20 -1.16
CA PRO A 289 3.31 4.50 0.01
C PRO A 289 3.56 5.88 0.60
N ASN A 290 2.49 6.45 1.17
CA ASN A 290 2.51 7.62 2.05
C ASN A 290 1.65 7.36 3.28
N GLY A 291 2.03 7.96 4.41
CA GLY A 291 1.30 7.87 5.67
C GLY A 291 1.95 8.71 6.76
N GLY A 292 1.66 8.46 8.01
CA GLY A 292 2.26 9.19 9.13
C GLY A 292 1.30 9.49 10.26
N GLU A 293 1.39 10.70 10.82
CA GLU A 293 0.64 11.14 11.98
C GLU A 293 -0.01 12.50 11.74
N VAL A 294 -1.28 12.61 12.10
CA VAL A 294 -1.94 13.92 12.18
C VAL A 294 -1.60 14.60 13.48
N THR A 295 -1.54 15.94 13.49
CA THR A 295 -1.14 16.65 14.70
C THR A 295 -1.81 18.01 14.80
N ILE A 296 -1.90 18.52 16.04
CA ILE A 296 -2.37 19.87 16.41
C ILE A 296 -3.71 20.24 15.79
N ASP A 297 -4.78 20.27 16.59
CA ASP A 297 -6.11 20.65 16.11
C ASP A 297 -6.11 22.07 15.50
N ASN A 298 -6.50 22.17 14.24
CA ASN A 298 -6.54 23.40 13.46
C ASN A 298 -7.48 23.25 12.25
N LYS A 299 -7.60 24.29 11.40
CA LYS A 299 -8.50 24.27 10.24
C LYS A 299 -8.12 23.25 9.15
N TYR A 300 -6.83 22.88 9.01
CA TYR A 300 -6.38 21.96 7.96
C TYR A 300 -6.79 20.51 8.24
N ASN A 301 -7.09 20.17 9.51
CA ASN A 301 -7.65 18.87 9.87
C ASN A 301 -9.16 18.93 10.19
N ASN A 302 -9.89 19.97 9.76
CA ASN A 302 -11.34 19.88 9.64
C ASN A 302 -11.70 18.76 8.64
N LEU A 303 -12.81 18.07 8.88
CA LEU A 303 -13.11 16.81 8.19
C LEU A 303 -13.00 16.90 6.65
N ASP A 304 -13.61 17.91 6.03
CA ASP A 304 -13.61 18.05 4.57
C ASP A 304 -12.19 18.29 4.03
N ASN A 305 -11.41 19.15 4.69
CA ASN A 305 -10.00 19.37 4.35
C ASN A 305 -9.17 18.13 4.55
N ALA A 306 -9.39 17.41 5.67
CA ALA A 306 -8.67 16.18 5.95
C ALA A 306 -8.94 15.11 4.90
N ILE A 307 -10.18 14.89 4.52
CA ILE A 307 -10.55 13.91 3.48
C ILE A 307 -9.90 14.30 2.15
N SER A 308 -10.00 15.57 1.74
CA SER A 308 -9.40 16.07 0.50
C SER A 308 -7.89 15.86 0.48
N ASP A 309 -7.18 16.28 1.53
CA ASP A 309 -5.73 16.21 1.55
C ASP A 309 -5.21 14.77 1.71
N LEU A 310 -5.86 13.94 2.56
CA LEU A 310 -5.51 12.52 2.71
C LEU A 310 -5.69 11.75 1.39
N SER A 311 -6.77 12.04 0.65
CA SER A 311 -7.00 11.47 -0.68
C SER A 311 -5.96 11.95 -1.69
N THR A 312 -5.72 13.27 -1.76
CA THR A 312 -4.71 13.87 -2.66
C THR A 312 -3.31 13.28 -2.43
N MET A 313 -2.92 13.08 -1.17
CA MET A 313 -1.63 12.51 -0.79
C MET A 313 -1.59 10.97 -0.90
N CYS A 314 -2.67 10.31 -1.27
CA CYS A 314 -2.81 8.85 -1.31
C CYS A 314 -2.38 8.20 0.03
N VAL A 315 -2.95 8.67 1.14
CA VAL A 315 -2.55 8.20 2.47
C VAL A 315 -3.02 6.76 2.70
N SER A 316 -2.08 5.88 2.97
CA SER A 316 -2.36 4.46 3.17
C SER A 316 -2.37 4.05 4.64
N TYR A 317 -1.71 4.80 5.53
CA TYR A 317 -1.67 4.47 6.95
C TYR A 317 -1.55 5.72 7.83
N LEU A 318 -2.21 5.70 9.01
CA LEU A 318 -2.18 6.79 10.01
C LEU A 318 -2.04 6.24 11.43
N ASN A 319 -1.42 7.01 12.33
CA ASN A 319 -1.37 6.69 13.76
C ASN A 319 -2.76 6.79 14.40
N SER A 320 -3.16 5.74 15.14
CA SER A 320 -4.46 5.67 15.83
C SER A 320 -4.49 6.36 17.20
N ASP A 321 -3.32 6.70 17.72
CA ASP A 321 -3.17 7.22 19.08
C ASP A 321 -2.65 8.69 19.10
N HIS A 322 -2.29 9.26 17.95
CA HIS A 322 -1.78 10.62 17.81
C HIS A 322 -2.33 11.30 16.52
N ASP A 323 -2.79 12.58 16.62
CA ASP A 323 -3.11 13.36 17.80
C ASP A 323 -4.55 13.08 18.26
N LEU A 324 -4.74 12.83 19.54
CA LEU A 324 -6.07 12.51 20.09
C LEU A 324 -7.08 13.65 19.93
N ALA A 325 -6.65 14.91 19.94
CA ALA A 325 -7.57 16.04 19.73
C ALA A 325 -8.13 16.00 18.30
N VAL A 326 -7.29 15.76 17.31
CA VAL A 326 -7.68 15.64 15.88
C VAL A 326 -8.56 14.39 15.66
N LEU A 327 -8.15 13.23 16.17
CA LEU A 327 -8.91 11.99 16.06
C LEU A 327 -10.29 12.10 16.70
N ASN A 328 -10.39 12.74 17.88
CA ASN A 328 -11.67 12.99 18.55
C ASN A 328 -12.52 14.03 17.80
N LYS A 329 -11.93 15.04 17.19
CA LYS A 329 -12.62 15.97 16.30
C LYS A 329 -13.30 15.21 15.16
N TRP A 330 -12.60 14.27 14.49
CA TRP A 330 -13.19 13.45 13.44
C TRP A 330 -14.26 12.50 13.95
N LYS A 331 -14.10 11.90 15.14
CA LYS A 331 -15.15 11.08 15.79
C LYS A 331 -16.45 11.84 16.06
N ASN A 332 -16.32 13.14 16.35
CA ASN A 332 -17.44 14.03 16.66
C ASN A 332 -17.98 14.80 15.43
N SER A 333 -17.33 14.67 14.27
CA SER A 333 -17.78 15.24 13.01
C SER A 333 -18.61 14.23 12.22
N THR A 334 -19.59 14.71 11.45
CA THR A 334 -20.41 13.85 10.59
C THR A 334 -19.96 14.01 9.13
N TYR A 335 -19.75 12.90 8.45
CA TYR A 335 -19.51 12.89 7.01
C TYR A 335 -20.83 13.21 6.27
N THR A 336 -20.82 14.28 5.50
CA THR A 336 -22.01 14.80 4.78
C THR A 336 -21.99 14.52 3.28
N GLY A 337 -20.93 13.84 2.79
CA GLY A 337 -20.86 13.43 1.39
C GLY A 337 -21.92 12.40 1.00
N SER A 338 -21.98 12.09 -0.28
CA SER A 338 -22.90 11.07 -0.83
C SER A 338 -22.39 9.65 -0.57
N GLY A 339 -23.22 8.65 -0.91
CA GLY A 339 -22.85 7.23 -0.84
C GLY A 339 -23.26 6.56 0.47
N VAL A 340 -22.79 5.33 0.66
CA VAL A 340 -23.21 4.44 1.76
C VAL A 340 -22.69 4.90 3.14
N PHE A 341 -21.66 5.72 3.18
CA PHE A 341 -21.07 6.29 4.39
C PHE A 341 -21.70 7.63 4.82
N SER A 342 -22.68 8.16 4.06
CA SER A 342 -23.37 9.41 4.44
C SER A 342 -23.96 9.31 5.84
N GLY A 343 -23.64 10.27 6.72
CA GLY A 343 -24.11 10.31 8.10
C GLY A 343 -23.25 9.54 9.11
N CYS A 344 -22.20 8.82 8.68
CA CYS A 344 -21.24 8.21 9.64
C CYS A 344 -20.34 9.27 10.27
N SER A 345 -19.56 8.88 11.31
CA SER A 345 -18.53 9.74 11.85
C SER A 345 -17.40 9.97 10.82
N GLY A 346 -16.79 11.14 10.84
CA GLY A 346 -15.63 11.42 9.98
C GLY A 346 -14.47 10.44 10.23
N TYR A 347 -14.30 10.00 11.47
CA TYR A 347 -13.31 8.98 11.83
C TYR A 347 -13.60 7.65 11.14
N ASP A 348 -14.85 7.18 11.13
CA ASP A 348 -15.22 5.92 10.48
C ASP A 348 -15.08 6.01 8.96
N TYR A 349 -15.40 7.16 8.38
CA TYR A 349 -15.15 7.41 6.97
C TYR A 349 -13.66 7.31 6.63
N ILE A 350 -12.81 8.07 7.33
CA ILE A 350 -11.36 8.06 7.12
C ILE A 350 -10.80 6.65 7.36
N ARG A 351 -11.20 5.97 8.46
CA ARG A 351 -10.78 4.60 8.76
C ARG A 351 -11.11 3.62 7.64
N ALA A 352 -12.28 3.75 7.05
CA ALA A 352 -12.71 2.89 5.96
C ALA A 352 -11.96 3.13 4.64
N HIS A 353 -11.40 4.35 4.45
CA HIS A 353 -10.79 4.76 3.18
C HIS A 353 -9.26 4.89 3.24
N LEU A 354 -8.62 4.72 4.40
CA LEU A 354 -7.15 4.64 4.46
C LEU A 354 -6.62 3.47 3.63
N GLY A 355 -5.74 3.78 2.68
CA GLY A 355 -5.26 2.80 1.72
C GLY A 355 -6.29 2.48 0.65
N TYR A 356 -6.39 1.23 0.26
CA TYR A 356 -7.27 0.78 -0.82
C TYR A 356 -8.57 0.15 -0.30
N ARG A 357 -9.66 0.33 -1.07
CA ARG A 357 -10.97 -0.26 -0.78
C ARG A 357 -11.67 -0.59 -2.09
N TYR A 358 -11.58 -1.84 -2.51
CA TYR A 358 -12.13 -2.29 -3.79
C TYR A 358 -13.58 -2.72 -3.67
N PHE A 359 -14.37 -2.42 -4.69
CA PHE A 359 -15.67 -3.06 -4.92
C PHE A 359 -15.91 -3.26 -6.41
N ILE A 360 -16.83 -4.16 -6.75
CA ILE A 360 -17.23 -4.42 -8.13
C ILE A 360 -18.34 -3.45 -8.49
N LYS A 361 -18.01 -2.44 -9.31
CA LYS A 361 -18.97 -1.42 -9.78
C LYS A 361 -19.97 -1.99 -10.77
N SER A 362 -19.51 -2.88 -11.65
CA SER A 362 -20.39 -3.58 -12.60
C SER A 362 -19.82 -4.93 -12.96
N SER A 363 -20.70 -5.83 -13.34
CA SER A 363 -20.30 -7.12 -13.91
C SER A 363 -21.29 -7.56 -14.99
N SER A 364 -20.79 -8.23 -16.03
CA SER A 364 -21.60 -8.86 -17.04
C SER A 364 -20.96 -10.15 -17.52
N LEU A 365 -21.78 -11.10 -17.92
CA LEU A 365 -21.33 -12.39 -18.43
C LEU A 365 -21.84 -12.58 -19.85
N ASP A 366 -20.93 -12.81 -20.77
CA ASP A 366 -21.23 -13.10 -22.17
C ASP A 366 -20.87 -14.56 -22.49
N PHE A 367 -21.85 -15.29 -23.01
CA PHE A 367 -21.69 -16.67 -23.49
C PHE A 367 -21.47 -16.67 -25.00
N HIS A 368 -20.30 -17.05 -25.44
CA HIS A 368 -20.02 -17.24 -26.88
C HIS A 368 -20.72 -18.52 -27.36
N ALA A 369 -21.97 -18.37 -27.78
CA ALA A 369 -22.88 -19.47 -28.09
C ALA A 369 -22.50 -20.27 -29.34
N PHE A 370 -21.52 -19.88 -30.14
CA PHE A 370 -21.19 -20.55 -31.41
C PHE A 370 -19.84 -21.29 -31.29
N MET A 371 -19.90 -22.61 -31.16
CA MET A 371 -18.76 -23.56 -31.19
C MET A 371 -17.70 -23.38 -30.09
N SER A 372 -18.02 -22.77 -28.98
CA SER A 372 -17.06 -22.55 -27.87
C SER A 372 -17.75 -22.78 -26.53
N ASP A 373 -17.14 -23.61 -25.67
CA ASP A 373 -17.53 -23.79 -24.28
C ASP A 373 -17.00 -22.63 -23.39
N LYS A 374 -16.74 -21.46 -23.99
CA LYS A 374 -16.15 -20.32 -23.29
C LYS A 374 -17.22 -19.27 -22.97
N ALA A 375 -17.10 -18.71 -21.76
CA ALA A 375 -17.81 -17.52 -21.36
C ALA A 375 -16.81 -16.42 -21.04
N SER A 376 -17.18 -15.17 -21.25
CA SER A 376 -16.40 -14.00 -20.87
C SER A 376 -17.10 -13.27 -19.73
N LEU A 377 -16.42 -13.16 -18.60
CA LEU A 377 -16.87 -12.35 -17.46
C LEU A 377 -16.16 -10.99 -17.52
N TYR A 378 -16.94 -9.93 -17.63
CA TYR A 378 -16.45 -8.55 -17.58
C TYR A 378 -16.73 -7.98 -16.20
N LEU A 379 -15.71 -7.41 -15.58
CA LEU A 379 -15.78 -6.78 -14.27
C LEU A 379 -15.21 -5.36 -14.35
N THR A 380 -15.96 -4.40 -13.82
CA THR A 380 -15.43 -3.08 -13.50
C THR A 380 -15.17 -3.02 -12.01
N ILE A 381 -13.91 -2.89 -11.61
CA ILE A 381 -13.48 -2.78 -10.22
C ILE A 381 -13.13 -1.33 -9.95
N GLU A 382 -13.68 -0.76 -8.89
CA GLU A 382 -13.39 0.59 -8.43
C GLU A 382 -12.67 0.53 -7.09
N ASN A 383 -11.69 1.41 -6.90
CA ASN A 383 -11.02 1.64 -5.64
C ASN A 383 -11.50 2.99 -5.06
N VAL A 384 -12.29 2.96 -4.01
CA VAL A 384 -12.78 4.17 -3.33
C VAL A 384 -11.90 4.57 -2.14
N GLY A 385 -10.85 3.81 -1.86
CA GLY A 385 -9.85 4.16 -0.85
C GLY A 385 -8.98 5.32 -1.30
N PHE A 386 -8.29 5.96 -0.36
CA PHE A 386 -7.41 7.12 -0.63
C PHE A 386 -6.17 6.76 -1.44
N ALA A 387 -5.73 5.51 -1.42
CA ALA A 387 -4.50 5.07 -2.07
C ALA A 387 -4.70 3.78 -2.86
N PRO A 388 -3.85 3.48 -3.86
CA PRO A 388 -3.79 2.15 -4.45
C PRO A 388 -3.21 1.12 -3.47
N ALA A 389 -3.35 -0.16 -3.78
CA ALA A 389 -2.55 -1.19 -3.13
C ALA A 389 -1.14 -1.19 -3.73
N TYR A 390 -0.13 -1.06 -2.89
CA TYR A 390 1.27 -1.00 -3.37
C TYR A 390 1.93 -2.37 -3.49
N ARG A 391 1.41 -3.39 -2.80
CA ARG A 391 1.87 -4.77 -2.97
C ARG A 391 0.99 -5.51 -3.97
N GLN A 392 1.63 -6.30 -4.81
CA GLN A 392 0.92 -7.22 -5.70
C GLN A 392 0.35 -8.38 -4.89
N PHE A 393 -0.91 -8.70 -5.12
CA PHE A 393 -1.61 -9.84 -4.53
C PHE A 393 -2.02 -10.81 -5.63
N ASP A 394 -2.07 -12.10 -5.29
CA ASP A 394 -2.67 -13.10 -6.16
C ASP A 394 -4.18 -12.85 -6.27
N THR A 395 -4.64 -12.58 -7.48
CA THR A 395 -6.06 -12.40 -7.78
C THR A 395 -6.64 -13.68 -8.37
N ALA A 396 -7.85 -14.05 -7.95
CA ALA A 396 -8.50 -15.27 -8.41
C ALA A 396 -10.02 -15.11 -8.47
N LEU A 397 -10.62 -15.72 -9.47
CA LEU A 397 -12.06 -15.94 -9.55
C LEU A 397 -12.39 -17.29 -8.88
N ILE A 398 -13.33 -17.29 -7.95
CA ILE A 398 -13.84 -18.50 -7.31
C ILE A 398 -15.27 -18.71 -7.79
N LEU A 399 -15.49 -19.83 -8.50
CA LEU A 399 -16.80 -20.26 -8.94
C LEU A 399 -17.30 -21.35 -7.97
N THR A 400 -18.44 -21.12 -7.36
CA THR A 400 -19.05 -22.10 -6.43
C THR A 400 -20.42 -22.55 -6.97
N ASN A 401 -20.60 -23.87 -7.12
CA ASN A 401 -21.89 -24.44 -7.40
C ASN A 401 -22.76 -24.35 -6.12
N GLN A 402 -23.87 -23.63 -6.17
CA GLN A 402 -24.73 -23.40 -5.04
C GLN A 402 -25.50 -24.66 -4.57
N GLU A 403 -25.68 -25.63 -5.45
CA GLU A 403 -26.39 -26.89 -5.12
C GLU A 403 -25.46 -27.93 -4.48
N THR A 404 -24.23 -28.06 -5.02
CA THR A 404 -23.27 -29.08 -4.55
C THR A 404 -22.24 -28.55 -3.58
N GLY A 405 -22.02 -27.23 -3.50
CA GLY A 405 -20.97 -26.60 -2.73
C GLY A 405 -19.57 -26.76 -3.34
N GLU A 406 -19.45 -27.41 -4.52
CA GLU A 406 -18.18 -27.57 -5.21
C GLU A 406 -17.65 -26.21 -5.67
N SER A 407 -16.38 -25.92 -5.40
CA SER A 407 -15.75 -24.66 -5.77
C SER A 407 -14.55 -24.90 -6.69
N ARG A 408 -14.39 -24.02 -7.70
CA ARG A 408 -13.20 -23.97 -8.56
C ARG A 408 -12.56 -22.60 -8.46
N ARG A 409 -11.26 -22.58 -8.22
CA ARG A 409 -10.44 -21.36 -8.21
C ARG A 409 -9.70 -21.25 -9.53
N MET A 410 -9.85 -20.10 -10.20
CA MET A 410 -9.11 -19.73 -11.41
C MET A 410 -8.26 -18.50 -11.09
N LYS A 411 -6.93 -18.61 -11.26
CA LYS A 411 -6.03 -17.45 -11.14
C LYS A 411 -6.32 -16.46 -12.28
N THR A 412 -6.32 -15.19 -11.97
CA THR A 412 -6.42 -14.10 -12.96
C THR A 412 -5.06 -13.41 -13.09
N GLU A 413 -4.90 -12.63 -14.15
CA GLU A 413 -3.69 -11.83 -14.39
C GLU A 413 -3.91 -10.34 -14.02
N ILE A 414 -4.93 -10.03 -13.21
CA ILE A 414 -5.22 -8.68 -12.78
C ILE A 414 -4.11 -8.24 -11.82
N ASP A 415 -3.40 -7.18 -12.16
CA ASP A 415 -2.50 -6.51 -11.23
C ASP A 415 -3.31 -5.49 -10.41
N ASN A 416 -3.52 -5.80 -9.13
CA ASN A 416 -4.28 -4.95 -8.20
C ASN A 416 -3.65 -3.58 -7.98
N ARG A 417 -2.34 -3.40 -8.26
CA ARG A 417 -1.64 -2.12 -8.14
C ARG A 417 -2.05 -1.12 -9.22
N SER A 418 -2.61 -1.60 -10.33
CA SER A 418 -3.09 -0.74 -11.43
C SER A 418 -4.45 -0.09 -11.16
N ILE A 419 -5.13 -0.47 -10.06
CA ILE A 419 -6.44 0.09 -9.71
C ILE A 419 -6.20 1.30 -8.81
N ALA A 420 -6.22 2.50 -9.40
CA ALA A 420 -5.95 3.77 -8.73
C ALA A 420 -6.94 4.07 -7.59
N GLY A 421 -6.55 4.94 -6.65
CA GLY A 421 -7.43 5.45 -5.60
C GLY A 421 -8.49 6.43 -6.13
N SER A 422 -9.44 6.81 -5.28
CA SER A 422 -10.69 7.50 -5.61
C SER A 422 -10.57 8.86 -6.33
N ASP A 423 -9.44 9.55 -6.22
CA ASP A 423 -9.24 10.88 -6.86
C ASP A 423 -8.61 10.81 -8.26
N GLN A 424 -8.46 9.64 -8.86
CA GLN A 424 -7.69 9.43 -10.10
C GLN A 424 -8.51 8.88 -11.26
N SER A 425 -9.83 8.76 -11.10
CA SER A 425 -10.72 8.23 -12.14
C SER A 425 -11.25 9.33 -13.05
N GLU A 426 -10.40 10.04 -13.82
CA GLU A 426 -10.79 10.73 -15.05
C GLU A 426 -9.95 10.25 -16.23
#